data_ff0c92518527798459002968d62285e4
#
_entry.id   ff0c92518527798459002968d62285e4
#
_cell.length_a   1.000
_cell.length_b   1.000
_cell.length_c   1.000
_cell.angle_alpha   90.00
_cell.angle_beta   90.00
_cell.angle_gamma   90.00
#
_symmetry.space_group_name_H-M   'P 1'
#
loop_
_entity.id
_entity.type
_entity.pdbx_description
1 polymer ?
#
loop_
_entity_poly.entity_id
_entity_poly.type
_entity_poly.pdbx_seq_one_letter_code
_entity_poly.pdbx_strand_id
1 'polypeptide(L)'
;MIVQPDTFDDTLLRLYKDTFFFVDVETNGLDGHGFNQLCGIGVGLLESSDTFYFPYRHMPFGLVNLPDGQIKMLIDMFSARAKTLVAYNAKFDIRFLQKEGVDISNKEIIDVLPMVRLTEHSNINMLALTETIKRRYGAEHAQYDLDTKKTLRSGGWTKDFSKAPIDILGPYCEKD
;
A
#
# COMPACT_ATOMS: atom_id res chain seq x y z
N MET A 1 0.83 11.69 -0.25
CA MET A 1 1.39 12.45 -1.41
C MET A 1 1.81 11.47 -2.50
N ILE A 2 1.33 11.64 -3.73
CA ILE A 2 1.80 10.86 -4.88
C ILE A 2 3.21 11.31 -5.25
N VAL A 3 4.18 10.41 -5.18
CA VAL A 3 5.59 10.69 -5.46
C VAL A 3 5.81 10.76 -6.98
N GLN A 4 6.45 11.82 -7.44
CA GLN A 4 6.83 12.01 -8.83
C GLN A 4 8.34 11.79 -9.00
N PRO A 5 8.83 11.53 -10.22
CA PRO A 5 10.27 11.29 -10.44
C PRO A 5 11.19 12.41 -9.93
N ASP A 6 10.75 13.66 -9.98
CA ASP A 6 11.49 14.84 -9.52
C ASP A 6 11.43 15.05 -7.99
N THR A 7 10.44 14.50 -7.31
CA THR A 7 10.31 14.57 -5.84
C THR A 7 10.78 13.31 -5.15
N PHE A 8 11.19 12.29 -5.91
CA PHE A 8 11.54 10.97 -5.38
C PHE A 8 12.72 11.02 -4.39
N ASP A 9 13.80 11.71 -4.75
CA ASP A 9 15.01 11.72 -3.92
C ASP A 9 14.76 12.38 -2.56
N ASP A 10 14.03 13.49 -2.52
CA ASP A 10 13.66 14.15 -1.28
C ASP A 10 12.75 13.26 -0.42
N THR A 11 11.82 12.55 -1.05
CA THR A 11 10.94 11.60 -0.36
C THR A 11 11.75 10.44 0.20
N LEU A 12 12.65 9.85 -0.60
CA LEU A 12 13.51 8.75 -0.17
C LEU A 12 14.39 9.15 1.02
N LEU A 13 14.95 10.37 1.02
CA LEU A 13 15.72 10.91 2.15
C LEU A 13 14.90 11.05 3.43
N ARG A 14 13.59 11.33 3.31
CA ARG A 14 12.67 11.34 4.47
C ARG A 14 12.50 9.92 5.01
N LEU A 15 12.24 8.94 4.15
CA LEU A 15 12.09 7.53 4.55
C LEU A 15 13.36 6.98 5.21
N TYR A 16 14.55 7.39 4.77
CA TYR A 16 15.82 6.94 5.37
C TYR A 16 15.99 7.29 6.86
N LYS A 17 15.20 8.22 7.38
CA LYS A 17 15.23 8.61 8.81
C LYS A 17 14.45 7.64 9.69
N ASP A 18 13.60 6.81 9.09
CA ASP A 18 12.73 5.87 9.75
C ASP A 18 13.18 4.41 9.64
N THR A 19 12.63 3.56 10.50
CA THR A 19 12.84 2.11 10.47
C THR A 19 11.52 1.35 10.67
N PHE A 20 10.42 2.07 10.87
CA PHE A 20 9.08 1.54 11.10
C PHE A 20 8.15 2.11 10.01
N PHE A 21 7.57 1.25 9.19
CA PHE A 21 6.75 1.66 8.06
C PHE A 21 5.41 0.94 8.05
N PHE A 22 4.36 1.70 7.82
CA PHE A 22 3.10 1.14 7.33
C PHE A 22 3.24 0.96 5.82
N VAL A 23 2.80 -0.19 5.32
CA VAL A 23 2.90 -0.49 3.88
C VAL A 23 1.58 -1.07 3.39
N ASP A 24 1.20 -0.66 2.20
CA ASP A 24 0.10 -1.21 1.43
C ASP A 24 0.51 -1.29 -0.04
N VAL A 25 0.09 -2.32 -0.77
CA VAL A 25 0.48 -2.49 -2.17
C VAL A 25 -0.73 -2.60 -3.08
N GLU A 26 -0.65 -1.93 -4.22
CA GLU A 26 -1.61 -2.05 -5.29
C GLU A 26 -1.07 -2.93 -6.42
N THR A 27 -1.94 -3.77 -6.99
CA THR A 27 -1.52 -4.83 -7.90
C THR A 27 -2.46 -4.99 -9.09
N ASN A 28 -2.00 -5.64 -10.14
CA ASN A 28 -2.83 -5.99 -11.30
C ASN A 28 -3.57 -7.33 -11.13
N GLY A 29 -3.65 -7.85 -9.90
CA GLY A 29 -4.39 -9.06 -9.54
C GLY A 29 -3.96 -9.63 -8.19
N LEU A 30 -4.61 -10.70 -7.75
CA LEU A 30 -4.51 -11.20 -6.37
C LEU A 30 -3.44 -12.28 -6.15
N ASP A 31 -2.86 -12.83 -7.21
CA ASP A 31 -1.90 -13.93 -7.10
C ASP A 31 -0.46 -13.42 -7.03
N GLY A 32 0.04 -13.25 -5.82
CA GLY A 32 1.42 -12.84 -5.56
C GLY A 32 2.49 -13.89 -5.94
N HIS A 33 2.10 -15.13 -6.22
CA HIS A 33 3.02 -16.20 -6.68
C HIS A 33 3.01 -16.39 -8.21
N GLY A 34 1.96 -15.91 -8.88
CA GLY A 34 1.79 -16.03 -10.32
C GLY A 34 2.36 -14.85 -11.11
N PHE A 35 1.71 -14.52 -12.22
CA PHE A 35 2.14 -13.46 -13.14
C PHE A 35 1.72 -12.05 -12.69
N ASN A 36 0.90 -11.94 -11.65
CA ASN A 36 0.47 -10.64 -11.16
C ASN A 36 1.65 -9.81 -10.64
N GLN A 37 1.59 -8.51 -10.89
CA GLN A 37 2.66 -7.57 -10.62
C GLN A 37 2.16 -6.45 -9.71
N LEU A 38 3.08 -5.90 -8.96
CA LEU A 38 2.90 -4.68 -8.20
C LEU A 38 2.74 -3.49 -9.17
N CYS A 39 1.76 -2.63 -8.91
CA CYS A 39 1.56 -1.39 -9.65
C CYS A 39 1.64 -0.13 -8.77
N GLY A 40 1.75 -0.28 -7.47
CA GLY A 40 1.99 0.85 -6.58
C GLY A 40 2.35 0.39 -5.17
N ILE A 41 3.04 1.25 -4.44
CA ILE A 41 3.41 1.05 -3.03
C ILE A 41 2.97 2.26 -2.23
N GLY A 42 2.09 2.06 -1.25
CA GLY A 42 1.77 3.01 -0.20
C GLY A 42 2.75 2.86 0.96
N VAL A 43 3.21 3.96 1.50
CA VAL A 43 4.12 4.00 2.65
C VAL A 43 3.64 5.06 3.63
N GLY A 44 3.41 4.68 4.88
CA GLY A 44 3.10 5.59 5.97
C GLY A 44 4.23 5.63 7.00
N LEU A 45 4.45 6.80 7.59
CA LEU A 45 5.39 7.04 8.68
C LEU A 45 4.64 7.24 9.99
N LEU A 46 5.10 6.63 11.06
CA LEU A 46 4.43 6.69 12.37
C LEU A 46 4.54 8.08 13.02
N GLU A 47 5.74 8.65 13.04
CA GLU A 47 5.98 9.88 13.81
C GLU A 47 5.43 11.13 13.13
N SER A 48 5.61 11.27 11.82
CA SER A 48 5.13 12.44 11.08
C SER A 48 3.70 12.32 10.58
N SER A 49 3.13 11.11 10.59
CA SER A 49 1.86 10.79 9.93
C SER A 49 1.85 11.09 8.42
N ASP A 50 3.03 11.21 7.83
CA ASP A 50 3.15 11.39 6.37
C ASP A 50 2.81 10.09 5.66
N THR A 51 2.13 10.21 4.53
CA THR A 51 1.84 9.11 3.63
C THR A 51 2.31 9.41 2.22
N PHE A 52 2.85 8.39 1.55
CA PHE A 52 3.42 8.47 0.22
C PHE A 52 2.90 7.33 -0.63
N TYR A 53 2.55 7.63 -1.88
CA TYR A 53 2.26 6.62 -2.89
C TYR A 53 3.32 6.66 -3.98
N PHE A 54 3.93 5.51 -4.26
CA PHE A 54 4.96 5.30 -5.28
C PHE A 54 4.34 4.57 -6.47
N PRO A 55 3.90 5.30 -7.53
CA PRO A 55 3.26 4.69 -8.69
C PRO A 55 4.27 3.91 -9.52
N TYR A 56 3.90 2.68 -9.91
CA TYR A 56 4.76 1.78 -10.64
C TYR A 56 3.92 0.89 -11.58
N ARG A 57 4.32 0.76 -12.81
CA ARG A 57 3.65 -0.09 -13.81
C ARG A 57 2.16 0.21 -14.02
N HIS A 58 1.69 1.42 -13.75
CA HIS A 58 0.37 1.83 -14.20
C HIS A 58 0.35 1.99 -15.71
N MET A 59 -0.80 1.70 -16.32
CA MET A 59 -1.02 2.05 -17.71
C MET A 59 -1.03 3.59 -17.88
N PRO A 60 -0.50 4.13 -19.00
CA PRO A 60 -0.27 5.55 -19.14
C PRO A 60 -1.57 6.34 -19.36
N PHE A 61 -2.14 6.87 -18.28
CA PHE A 61 -3.19 7.89 -18.32
C PHE A 61 -2.85 8.98 -17.29
N GLY A 62 -2.20 10.04 -17.74
CA GLY A 62 -2.00 11.26 -16.97
C GLY A 62 -0.70 11.29 -16.16
N LEU A 63 -0.69 10.84 -14.90
CA LEU A 63 0.48 10.89 -14.05
C LEU A 63 1.53 9.83 -14.42
N VAL A 64 2.79 10.14 -14.13
CA VAL A 64 3.95 9.35 -14.58
C VAL A 64 4.30 8.28 -13.54
N ASN A 65 4.53 7.05 -14.01
CA ASN A 65 5.14 6.01 -13.18
C ASN A 65 6.58 6.40 -12.80
N LEU A 66 7.00 5.96 -11.61
CA LEU A 66 8.41 6.01 -11.25
C LEU A 66 9.21 5.03 -12.14
N PRO A 67 10.40 5.43 -12.60
CA PRO A 67 11.27 4.54 -13.36
C PRO A 67 11.79 3.38 -12.50
N ASP A 68 12.10 2.25 -13.13
CA ASP A 68 12.58 1.03 -12.47
C ASP A 68 13.75 1.29 -11.51
N GLY A 69 14.66 2.20 -11.87
CA GLY A 69 15.79 2.58 -11.03
C GLY A 69 15.37 3.20 -9.69
N GLN A 70 14.37 4.07 -9.69
CA GLN A 70 13.85 4.69 -8.48
C GLN A 70 13.09 3.67 -7.62
N ILE A 71 12.30 2.80 -8.23
CA ILE A 71 11.64 1.71 -7.49
C ILE A 71 12.67 0.77 -6.89
N LYS A 72 13.75 0.44 -7.63
CA LYS A 72 14.84 -0.35 -7.06
C LYS A 72 15.49 0.33 -5.85
N MET A 73 15.73 1.63 -5.89
CA MET A 73 16.26 2.37 -4.74
C MET A 73 15.32 2.30 -3.52
N LEU A 74 14.00 2.38 -3.73
CA LEU A 74 13.00 2.21 -2.67
C LEU A 74 13.05 0.80 -2.07
N ILE A 75 13.12 -0.24 -2.90
CA ILE A 75 13.24 -1.64 -2.47
C ILE A 75 14.54 -1.87 -1.69
N ASP A 76 15.66 -1.34 -2.18
CA ASP A 76 16.96 -1.42 -1.49
C ASP A 76 16.92 -0.69 -0.15
N MET A 77 16.24 0.46 -0.07
CA MET A 77 16.01 1.20 1.17
C MET A 77 15.21 0.36 2.18
N PHE A 78 14.09 -0.23 1.78
CA PHE A 78 13.33 -1.13 2.65
C PHE A 78 14.17 -2.30 3.15
N SER A 79 14.94 -2.93 2.24
CA SER A 79 15.82 -4.03 2.59
C SER A 79 16.87 -3.64 3.63
N ALA A 80 17.47 -2.46 3.47
CA ALA A 80 18.55 -1.99 4.33
C ALA A 80 18.06 -1.34 5.65
N ARG A 81 16.93 -0.62 5.61
CA ARG A 81 16.53 0.28 6.71
C ARG A 81 15.33 -0.21 7.51
N ALA A 82 14.34 -0.83 6.87
CA ALA A 82 13.15 -1.25 7.59
C ALA A 82 13.48 -2.31 8.64
N LYS A 83 13.07 -2.07 9.88
CA LYS A 83 13.09 -3.05 10.98
C LYS A 83 11.71 -3.65 11.17
N THR A 84 10.67 -2.82 11.05
CA THR A 84 9.28 -3.24 11.21
C THR A 84 8.46 -2.79 10.01
N LEU A 85 7.69 -3.71 9.44
CA LEU A 85 6.68 -3.44 8.42
C LEU A 85 5.31 -3.80 8.97
N VAL A 86 4.35 -2.89 8.86
CA VAL A 86 2.97 -3.06 9.32
C VAL A 86 2.03 -3.00 8.14
N ALA A 87 1.12 -3.95 8.03
CA ALA A 87 0.09 -3.93 7.00
C ALA A 87 -1.21 -4.59 7.48
N TYR A 88 -2.32 -4.30 6.80
CA TYR A 88 -3.58 -4.98 7.02
C TYR A 88 -3.68 -6.20 6.10
N ASN A 89 -3.66 -7.43 6.66
CA ASN A 89 -3.47 -8.66 5.89
C ASN A 89 -2.07 -8.74 5.25
N ALA A 90 -1.05 -8.47 6.04
CA ALA A 90 0.36 -8.31 5.64
C ALA A 90 0.91 -9.42 4.74
N LYS A 91 0.34 -10.62 4.82
CA LYS A 91 0.72 -11.75 3.95
C LYS A 91 0.60 -11.42 2.46
N PHE A 92 -0.36 -10.58 2.08
CA PHE A 92 -0.55 -10.14 0.70
C PHE A 92 0.58 -9.18 0.30
N ASP A 93 0.74 -8.10 1.04
CA ASP A 93 1.70 -7.03 0.75
C ASP A 93 3.14 -7.52 0.74
N ILE A 94 3.51 -8.28 1.76
CA ILE A 94 4.86 -8.80 1.92
C ILE A 94 5.27 -9.74 0.77
N ARG A 95 4.34 -10.53 0.24
CA ARG A 95 4.63 -11.39 -0.93
C ARG A 95 5.01 -10.58 -2.16
N PHE A 96 4.29 -9.49 -2.43
CA PHE A 96 4.59 -8.64 -3.58
C PHE A 96 5.89 -7.86 -3.36
N LEU A 97 6.14 -7.35 -2.15
CA LEU A 97 7.41 -6.70 -1.81
C LEU A 97 8.60 -7.66 -1.95
N GLN A 98 8.47 -8.90 -1.47
CA GLN A 98 9.51 -9.94 -1.67
C GLN A 98 9.73 -10.27 -3.15
N LYS A 99 8.68 -10.33 -3.94
CA LYS A 99 8.77 -10.56 -5.38
C LYS A 99 9.52 -9.46 -6.11
N GLU A 100 9.43 -8.21 -5.64
CA GLU A 100 10.22 -7.09 -6.15
C GLU A 100 11.64 -7.03 -5.56
N GLY A 101 11.96 -7.92 -4.60
CA GLY A 101 13.32 -8.08 -4.06
C GLY A 101 13.55 -7.50 -2.66
N VAL A 102 12.51 -7.12 -1.92
CA VAL A 102 12.67 -6.72 -0.51
C VAL A 102 13.13 -7.91 0.32
N ASP A 103 14.29 -7.79 0.96
CA ASP A 103 14.74 -8.76 1.96
C ASP A 103 14.00 -8.54 3.29
N ILE A 104 13.21 -9.54 3.67
CA ILE A 104 12.44 -9.54 4.92
C ILE A 104 13.03 -10.43 6.02
N SER A 105 14.16 -11.07 5.79
CA SER A 105 14.72 -12.12 6.68
C SER A 105 14.95 -11.65 8.11
N ASN A 106 15.24 -10.37 8.32
CA ASN A 106 15.54 -9.77 9.62
C ASN A 106 14.53 -8.67 10.01
N LYS A 107 13.30 -8.74 9.52
CA LYS A 107 12.27 -7.73 9.78
C LYS A 107 11.15 -8.29 10.63
N GLU A 108 10.66 -7.47 11.52
CA GLU A 108 9.39 -7.71 12.19
C GLU A 108 8.24 -7.38 11.23
N ILE A 109 7.33 -8.33 11.04
CA ILE A 109 6.12 -8.13 10.24
C ILE A 109 4.93 -8.12 11.19
N ILE A 110 4.24 -6.98 11.26
CA ILE A 110 3.03 -6.82 12.06
C ILE A 110 1.82 -6.87 11.12
N ASP A 111 1.04 -7.94 11.26
CA ASP A 111 -0.23 -8.07 10.57
C ASP A 111 -1.38 -7.60 11.47
N VAL A 112 -2.06 -6.52 11.07
CA VAL A 112 -3.14 -5.93 11.85
C VAL A 112 -4.42 -6.79 11.80
N LEU A 113 -4.67 -7.53 10.72
CA LEU A 113 -5.88 -8.34 10.56
C LEU A 113 -6.06 -9.41 11.65
N PRO A 114 -5.06 -10.24 12.01
CA PRO A 114 -5.18 -11.17 13.14
C PRO A 114 -5.44 -10.47 14.48
N MET A 115 -4.83 -9.29 14.69
CA MET A 115 -5.04 -8.51 15.91
C MET A 115 -6.49 -8.05 16.04
N VAL A 116 -7.08 -7.54 14.96
CA VAL A 116 -8.50 -7.17 14.90
C VAL A 116 -9.38 -8.38 15.19
N ARG A 117 -9.06 -9.53 14.59
CA ARG A 117 -9.81 -10.77 14.79
C ARG A 117 -9.80 -11.22 16.24
N LEU A 118 -8.69 -11.12 16.92
CA LEU A 118 -8.56 -11.52 18.33
C LEU A 118 -9.29 -10.55 19.28
N THR A 119 -9.31 -9.27 18.97
CA THR A 119 -9.87 -8.23 19.86
C THR A 119 -11.37 -7.99 19.67
N GLU A 120 -11.91 -8.28 18.48
CA GLU A 120 -13.28 -7.89 18.15
C GLU A 120 -14.28 -9.05 18.10
N HIS A 121 -13.89 -10.30 18.34
CA HIS A 121 -14.75 -11.50 18.27
C HIS A 121 -15.66 -11.54 17.04
N SER A 122 -15.20 -11.03 15.91
CA SER A 122 -16.03 -10.68 14.79
C SER A 122 -16.29 -11.87 13.86
N ASN A 123 -17.48 -11.87 13.27
CA ASN A 123 -17.79 -12.68 12.11
C ASN A 123 -16.77 -12.38 10.99
N ILE A 124 -16.24 -13.43 10.36
CA ILE A 124 -15.22 -13.34 9.28
C ILE A 124 -15.59 -12.30 8.20
N ASN A 125 -16.88 -12.16 7.89
CA ASN A 125 -17.36 -11.20 6.90
C ASN A 125 -17.20 -9.71 7.31
N MET A 126 -16.86 -9.44 8.56
CA MET A 126 -16.67 -8.08 9.11
C MET A 126 -15.22 -7.72 9.32
N LEU A 127 -14.28 -8.51 8.81
CA LEU A 127 -12.84 -8.28 8.96
C LEU A 127 -12.22 -7.48 7.80
N ALA A 128 -13.01 -6.99 6.84
CA ALA A 128 -12.50 -6.06 5.84
C ALA A 128 -12.05 -4.76 6.53
N LEU A 129 -10.97 -4.15 6.04
CA LEU A 129 -10.42 -2.90 6.60
C LEU A 129 -11.50 -1.82 6.71
N THR A 130 -12.28 -1.58 5.65
CA THR A 130 -13.43 -0.66 5.65
C THR A 130 -14.40 -0.87 6.81
N GLU A 131 -14.79 -2.13 7.05
CA GLU A 131 -15.73 -2.46 8.12
C GLU A 131 -15.09 -2.31 9.51
N THR A 132 -13.80 -2.58 9.62
CA THR A 132 -13.03 -2.35 10.84
C THR A 132 -12.93 -0.86 11.17
N ILE A 133 -12.60 -0.02 10.19
CA ILE A 133 -12.56 1.44 10.33
C ILE A 133 -13.94 1.96 10.75
N LYS A 134 -15.00 1.55 10.06
CA LYS A 134 -16.37 1.96 10.36
C LYS A 134 -16.79 1.63 11.80
N ARG A 135 -16.42 0.45 12.31
CA ARG A 135 -16.75 0.06 13.69
C ARG A 135 -15.95 0.82 14.74
N ARG A 136 -14.68 1.07 14.48
CA ARG A 136 -13.77 1.68 15.45
C ARG A 136 -13.84 3.20 15.47
N TYR A 137 -14.00 3.80 14.32
CA TYR A 137 -13.85 5.25 14.14
C TYR A 137 -15.13 5.94 13.64
N GLY A 138 -16.16 5.19 13.24
CA GLY A 138 -17.41 5.71 12.70
C GLY A 138 -17.53 5.60 11.18
N ALA A 139 -18.77 5.72 10.69
CA ALA A 139 -19.08 5.55 9.28
C ALA A 139 -18.43 6.64 8.40
N GLU A 140 -18.26 7.84 8.94
CA GLU A 140 -17.65 8.99 8.27
C GLU A 140 -16.20 8.72 7.88
N HIS A 141 -15.43 7.99 8.70
CA HIS A 141 -14.05 7.62 8.41
C HIS A 141 -13.95 6.57 7.30
N ALA A 142 -14.96 5.70 7.17
CA ALA A 142 -15.02 4.70 6.10
C ALA A 142 -15.60 5.25 4.78
N GLN A 143 -16.22 6.44 4.78
CA GLN A 143 -16.96 6.97 3.62
C GLN A 143 -16.06 7.14 2.39
N TYR A 144 -14.85 7.67 2.59
CA TYR A 144 -13.90 7.86 1.50
C TYR A 144 -13.54 6.53 0.79
N ASP A 145 -13.26 5.48 1.57
CA ASP A 145 -12.96 4.16 1.04
C ASP A 145 -14.15 3.57 0.26
N LEU A 146 -15.37 3.72 0.78
CA LEU A 146 -16.60 3.29 0.11
C LEU A 146 -16.81 4.01 -1.24
N ASP A 147 -16.60 5.32 -1.27
CA ASP A 147 -16.76 6.13 -2.49
C ASP A 147 -15.68 5.79 -3.53
N THR A 148 -14.44 5.61 -3.08
CA THR A 148 -13.34 5.20 -3.98
C THR A 148 -13.58 3.79 -4.53
N LYS A 149 -13.98 2.83 -3.72
CA LYS A 149 -14.35 1.48 -4.17
C LYS A 149 -15.50 1.51 -5.19
N LYS A 150 -16.48 2.40 -5.01
CA LYS A 150 -17.54 2.61 -6.00
C LYS A 150 -16.99 3.15 -7.32
N THR A 151 -16.11 4.12 -7.27
CA THR A 151 -15.44 4.69 -8.45
C THR A 151 -14.60 3.64 -9.17
N LEU A 152 -13.80 2.86 -8.45
CA LEU A 152 -13.00 1.77 -9.03
C LEU A 152 -13.87 0.70 -9.69
N ARG A 153 -15.05 0.37 -9.11
CA ARG A 153 -16.01 -0.56 -9.71
C ARG A 153 -16.63 0.00 -10.99
N SER A 154 -17.05 1.26 -10.97
CA SER A 154 -17.66 1.89 -12.15
C SER A 154 -16.68 2.05 -13.31
N GLY A 155 -15.39 2.23 -13.03
CA GLY A 155 -14.30 2.24 -14.01
C GLY A 155 -13.87 0.85 -14.51
N GLY A 156 -14.35 -0.22 -13.85
CA GLY A 156 -13.98 -1.60 -14.22
C GLY A 156 -12.58 -2.02 -13.77
N TRP A 157 -11.97 -1.31 -12.81
CA TRP A 157 -10.55 -1.48 -12.43
C TRP A 157 -10.34 -2.43 -11.24
N THR A 158 -11.40 -2.90 -10.57
CA THR A 158 -11.30 -3.71 -9.33
C THR A 158 -10.57 -5.05 -9.46
N LYS A 159 -10.34 -5.53 -10.68
CA LYS A 159 -9.58 -6.76 -10.95
C LYS A 159 -8.14 -6.50 -11.40
N ASP A 160 -7.82 -5.26 -11.72
CA ASP A 160 -6.54 -4.85 -12.28
C ASP A 160 -6.33 -3.36 -12.02
N PHE A 161 -5.71 -3.06 -10.88
CA PHE A 161 -5.47 -1.69 -10.45
C PHE A 161 -4.40 -0.97 -11.28
N SER A 162 -3.60 -1.70 -12.07
CA SER A 162 -2.67 -1.05 -13.01
C SER A 162 -3.38 -0.19 -14.06
N LYS A 163 -4.68 -0.44 -14.28
CA LYS A 163 -5.53 0.34 -15.20
C LYS A 163 -6.22 1.53 -14.55
N ALA A 164 -6.24 1.59 -13.23
CA ALA A 164 -6.84 2.70 -12.50
C ALA A 164 -5.99 3.96 -12.63
N PRO A 165 -6.62 5.15 -12.73
CA PRO A 165 -5.89 6.42 -12.68
C PRO A 165 -5.11 6.56 -11.36
N ILE A 166 -3.85 7.01 -11.46
CA ILE A 166 -2.96 7.17 -10.30
C ILE A 166 -3.53 8.19 -9.30
N ASP A 167 -4.17 9.24 -9.77
CA ASP A 167 -4.83 10.27 -8.96
C ASP A 167 -6.06 9.78 -8.18
N ILE A 168 -6.61 8.63 -8.54
CA ILE A 168 -7.67 7.93 -7.79
C ILE A 168 -7.05 6.90 -6.85
N LEU A 169 -6.15 6.06 -7.37
CA LEU A 169 -5.60 4.94 -6.62
C LEU A 169 -4.56 5.37 -5.57
N GLY A 170 -3.75 6.39 -5.86
CA GLY A 170 -2.74 6.89 -4.94
C GLY A 170 -3.34 7.34 -3.60
N PRO A 171 -4.28 8.30 -3.58
CA PRO A 171 -4.95 8.71 -2.35
C PRO A 171 -5.76 7.60 -1.66
N TYR A 172 -6.20 6.59 -2.39
CA TYR A 172 -6.85 5.40 -1.83
C TYR A 172 -5.85 4.57 -1.03
N CYS A 173 -4.74 4.17 -1.64
CA CYS A 173 -3.66 3.41 -1.03
C CYS A 173 -3.00 4.15 0.17
N GLU A 174 -2.92 5.49 0.11
CA GLU A 174 -2.37 6.31 1.21
C GLU A 174 -3.26 6.31 2.46
N LYS A 175 -4.54 5.95 2.34
CA LYS A 175 -5.51 5.94 3.44
C LYS A 175 -5.79 4.56 4.00
N ASP A 176 -5.56 3.52 3.23
CA ASP A 176 -5.65 2.12 3.64
C ASP A 176 -4.46 1.72 4.51
#